data_9c2160dab44d89ea4cc8710d9d27c41e
#
_entry.id   9c2160dab44d89ea4cc8710d9d27c41e
#
_cell.length_a   1.000
_cell.length_b   1.000
_cell.length_c   1.000
_cell.angle_alpha   90.00
_cell.angle_beta   90.00
_cell.angle_gamma   90.00
#
_symmetry.space_group_name_H-M   'P 1'
#
loop_
_entity.id
_entity.type
_entity.pdbx_description
1 polymer ?
#
loop_
_entity_poly.entity_id
_entity_poly.type
_entity_poly.pdbx_seq_one_letter_code
_entity_poly.pdbx_strand_id
1 'polypeptide(L)'
;MLSIPDFSLSLLKGMQIVQMQTMTKQGQDIAYFLSFCIEQYMNDKGLDREQTMTLFSQYGVLDYLAAHFEILHTQSRQWIVEDIDDYIRNRKGATE
;
A
#
# COMPACT_ATOMS: atom_id res chain seq x y z
N MET A 1 -4.48 -29.83 16.71
CA MET A 1 -3.70 -29.80 16.17
C MET A 1 -3.70 -29.79 15.65
N LEU A 2 -4.12 -29.30 16.02
CA LEU A 2 -3.56 -29.10 15.39
C LEU A 2 -3.72 -29.04 14.90
N SER A 3 -3.99 -28.79 15.32
CA SER A 3 -3.55 -28.67 14.70
C SER A 3 -3.73 -28.58 14.18
N ILE A 4 -3.92 -28.33 14.23
CA ILE A 4 -3.43 -28.22 13.45
C ILE A 4 -3.64 -28.30 12.91
N PRO A 5 -3.89 -28.28 13.15
CA PRO A 5 -3.49 -28.34 12.43
C PRO A 5 -3.72 -28.30 11.88
N ASP A 6 -3.83 -28.07 11.86
CA ASP A 6 -3.33 -28.08 11.26
C ASP A 6 -3.36 -27.84 10.83
N PHE A 7 -3.38 -27.44 10.74
CA PHE A 7 -2.71 -27.35 10.20
C PHE A 7 -2.40 -27.45 9.75
N SER A 8 -2.56 -27.46 10.09
CA SER A 8 -1.80 -27.61 9.66
C SER A 8 -2.05 -27.76 8.94
N LEU A 9 -2.06 -27.61 8.84
CA LEU A 9 -1.77 -27.69 8.14
C LEU A 9 -2.01 -27.52 7.56
N SER A 10 -2.12 -27.31 7.71
CA SER A 10 -1.73 -27.12 7.27
C SER A 10 -1.57 -26.80 7.00
N LEU A 11 -1.40 -26.65 7.09
CA LEU A 11 -0.75 -26.37 6.94
C LEU A 11 -0.56 -26.16 6.40
N LEU A 12 -0.34 -25.89 6.27
CA LEU A 12 0.07 -25.71 5.83
C LEU A 12 -0.35 -25.66 5.17
N LYS A 13 -0.40 -25.71 5.09
CA LYS A 13 -0.69 -25.59 4.53
C LYS A 13 -0.73 -24.99 4.33
N GLY A 14 -0.64 -24.83 4.53
CA GLY A 14 -0.42 -24.41 4.68
C GLY A 14 -0.29 -23.68 5.03
N MET A 15 0.27 -23.63 4.89
CA MET A 15 0.57 -22.79 5.71
C MET A 15 0.64 -21.41 5.23
N GLN A 16 0.81 -20.96 4.18
CA GLN A 16 0.79 -19.69 3.68
C GLN A 16 -0.54 -19.07 3.63
N ILE A 17 -1.44 -19.84 3.55
CA ILE A 17 -2.80 -19.45 3.76
C ILE A 17 -2.95 -18.85 5.11
N VAL A 18 -2.19 -19.33 6.05
CA VAL A 18 -2.22 -18.78 7.39
C VAL A 18 -1.89 -17.32 7.39
N GLN A 19 -0.95 -16.90 6.57
CA GLN A 19 -0.61 -15.50 6.53
C GLN A 19 -1.72 -14.64 6.02
N MET A 20 -2.43 -15.11 5.04
CA MET A 20 -3.56 -14.35 4.55
C MET A 20 -4.64 -14.24 5.61
N GLN A 21 -4.75 -15.26 6.44
CA GLN A 21 -5.78 -15.26 7.46
C GLN A 21 -5.48 -14.31 8.60
N THR A 22 -4.23 -13.88 8.73
CA THR A 22 -3.90 -12.95 9.79
C THR A 22 -4.13 -11.50 9.40
N MET A 23 -4.43 -11.24 8.13
CA MET A 23 -4.67 -9.88 7.70
C MET A 23 -6.14 -9.54 7.91
N THR A 24 -6.40 -8.41 8.59
CA THR A 24 -7.77 -7.97 8.81
C THR A 24 -8.38 -7.45 7.52
N LYS A 25 -9.71 -7.30 7.52
CA LYS A 25 -10.37 -6.75 6.35
C LYS A 25 -9.85 -5.36 6.05
N GLN A 26 -9.66 -4.54 7.07
CA GLN A 26 -9.14 -3.19 6.86
C GLN A 26 -7.72 -3.24 6.32
N GLY A 27 -6.91 -4.17 6.78
CA GLY A 27 -5.58 -4.35 6.25
C GLY A 27 -5.59 -4.70 4.79
N GLN A 28 -6.53 -5.56 4.37
CA GLN A 28 -6.68 -5.90 2.97
C GLN A 28 -7.13 -4.70 2.15
N ASP A 29 -8.06 -3.92 2.67
CA ASP A 29 -8.55 -2.74 1.98
C ASP A 29 -7.44 -1.73 1.79
N ILE A 30 -6.60 -1.55 2.80
CA ILE A 30 -5.47 -0.64 2.70
C ILE A 30 -4.48 -1.13 1.65
N ALA A 31 -4.22 -2.44 1.61
CA ALA A 31 -3.30 -3.00 0.62
C ALA A 31 -3.80 -2.75 -0.80
N TYR A 32 -5.09 -2.96 -1.03
CA TYR A 32 -5.68 -2.67 -2.34
C TYR A 32 -5.58 -1.20 -2.67
N PHE A 33 -5.83 -0.35 -1.68
CA PHE A 33 -5.75 1.08 -1.88
C PHE A 33 -4.33 1.51 -2.26
N LEU A 34 -3.32 0.97 -1.58
CA LEU A 34 -1.94 1.31 -1.90
C LEU A 34 -1.57 0.88 -3.30
N SER A 35 -2.02 -0.32 -3.71
CA SER A 35 -1.79 -0.79 -5.07
C SER A 35 -2.44 0.14 -6.08
N PHE A 36 -3.64 0.57 -5.79
CA PHE A 36 -4.36 1.51 -6.65
C PHE A 36 -3.57 2.81 -6.79
N CYS A 37 -3.08 3.34 -5.68
CA CYS A 37 -2.33 4.59 -5.69
C CYS A 37 -1.06 4.47 -6.51
N ILE A 38 -0.35 3.35 -6.37
CA ILE A 38 0.86 3.11 -7.13
C ILE A 38 0.55 3.10 -8.62
N GLU A 39 -0.50 2.37 -9.02
CA GLU A 39 -0.86 2.27 -10.43
C GLU A 39 -1.27 3.61 -11.00
N GLN A 40 -2.05 4.37 -10.26
CA GLN A 40 -2.52 5.66 -10.76
C GLN A 40 -1.37 6.65 -10.91
N TYR A 41 -0.47 6.64 -9.94
CA TYR A 41 0.67 7.54 -10.01
C TYR A 41 1.59 7.16 -11.18
N MET A 42 1.83 5.85 -11.38
CA MET A 42 2.62 5.38 -12.51
C MET A 42 2.03 5.85 -13.83
N ASN A 43 0.73 5.68 -13.98
CA ASN A 43 0.05 6.04 -15.22
C ASN A 43 0.10 7.55 -15.45
N ASP A 44 -0.13 8.32 -14.41
CA ASP A 44 -0.18 9.75 -14.55
C ASP A 44 1.19 10.36 -14.86
N LYS A 45 2.24 9.81 -14.26
CA LYS A 45 3.58 10.36 -14.38
C LYS A 45 4.42 9.68 -15.45
N GLY A 46 3.93 8.60 -16.04
CA GLY A 46 4.70 7.87 -17.04
C GLY A 46 5.90 7.16 -16.45
N LEU A 47 5.79 6.69 -15.21
CA LEU A 47 6.86 5.98 -14.55
C LEU A 47 6.59 4.49 -14.56
N ASP A 48 7.66 3.69 -14.48
CA ASP A 48 7.47 2.27 -14.29
C ASP A 48 7.35 1.98 -12.80
N ARG A 49 7.08 0.71 -12.47
CA ARG A 49 6.84 0.32 -11.08
C ARG A 49 8.07 0.54 -10.22
N GLU A 50 9.24 0.19 -10.74
CA GLU A 50 10.46 0.32 -9.96
C GLU A 50 10.76 1.77 -9.63
N GLN A 51 10.60 2.65 -10.62
CA GLN A 51 10.81 4.09 -10.40
C GLN A 51 9.85 4.61 -9.35
N THR A 52 8.60 4.20 -9.45
CA THR A 52 7.57 4.67 -8.51
C THR A 52 7.84 4.17 -7.11
N MET A 53 8.20 2.91 -6.97
CA MET A 53 8.47 2.35 -5.64
C MET A 53 9.69 2.99 -5.02
N THR A 54 10.70 3.29 -5.81
CA THR A 54 11.89 3.99 -5.31
C THR A 54 11.52 5.37 -4.78
N LEU A 55 10.73 6.10 -5.57
CA LEU A 55 10.28 7.43 -5.18
C LEU A 55 9.44 7.39 -3.92
N PHE A 56 8.48 6.47 -3.87
CA PHE A 56 7.59 6.36 -2.72
C PHE A 56 8.36 5.94 -1.46
N SER A 57 9.33 5.04 -1.63
CA SER A 57 10.14 4.60 -0.51
C SER A 57 11.01 5.74 0.04
N GLN A 58 11.53 6.54 -0.86
CA GLN A 58 12.42 7.63 -0.48
C GLN A 58 11.71 8.66 0.41
N TYR A 59 10.44 8.92 0.14
CA TYR A 59 9.71 9.94 0.87
C TYR A 59 8.65 9.41 1.83
N GLY A 60 8.60 8.08 2.00
CA GLY A 60 7.65 7.49 2.93
C GLY A 60 6.20 7.64 2.50
N VAL A 61 5.95 7.62 1.19
CA VAL A 61 4.61 7.87 0.67
C VAL A 61 3.63 6.78 1.07
N LEU A 62 4.04 5.51 1.04
CA LEU A 62 3.12 4.43 1.37
C LEU A 62 2.67 4.50 2.83
N ASP A 63 3.55 4.85 3.74
CA ASP A 63 3.18 5.03 5.13
C ASP A 63 2.17 6.17 5.28
N TYR A 64 2.40 7.26 4.57
CA TYR A 64 1.49 8.39 4.59
C TYR A 64 0.11 7.98 4.08
N LEU A 65 0.06 7.26 2.95
CA LEU A 65 -1.20 6.86 2.37
C LEU A 65 -1.95 5.89 3.27
N ALA A 66 -1.23 4.95 3.88
CA ALA A 66 -1.87 3.99 4.79
C ALA A 66 -2.41 4.68 6.03
N ALA A 67 -1.67 5.65 6.57
CA ALA A 67 -2.10 6.36 7.77
C ALA A 67 -3.35 7.19 7.52
N HIS A 68 -3.56 7.64 6.28
CA HIS A 68 -4.70 8.49 5.95
C HIS A 68 -5.72 7.78 5.08
N PHE A 69 -5.74 6.45 5.12
CA PHE A 69 -6.61 5.64 4.29
C PHE A 69 -8.08 6.05 4.42
N GLU A 70 -8.54 6.28 5.65
CA GLU A 70 -9.96 6.55 5.87
C GLU A 70 -10.46 7.76 5.09
N ILE A 71 -9.60 8.74 4.95
CA ILE A 71 -9.97 9.95 4.23
C ILE A 71 -9.68 9.81 2.74
N LEU A 72 -8.48 9.30 2.42
CA LEU A 72 -8.02 9.32 1.05
C LEU A 72 -8.77 8.35 0.14
N HIS A 73 -9.21 7.22 0.66
CA HIS A 73 -9.83 6.21 -0.19
C HIS A 73 -11.18 6.68 -0.78
N THR A 74 -11.72 7.78 -0.27
CA THR A 74 -12.97 8.33 -0.79
C THR A 74 -12.74 9.41 -1.85
N GLN A 75 -11.48 9.75 -2.11
CA GLN A 75 -11.17 10.83 -3.04
C GLN A 75 -11.04 10.29 -4.46
N SER A 76 -11.13 11.20 -5.44
CA SER A 76 -10.96 10.82 -6.83
C SER A 76 -9.49 10.47 -7.11
N ARG A 77 -9.29 9.71 -8.19
CA ARG A 77 -7.96 9.35 -8.62
C ARG A 77 -7.07 10.58 -8.83
N GLN A 78 -7.64 11.57 -9.51
CA GLN A 78 -6.90 12.79 -9.82
C GLN A 78 -6.47 13.51 -8.54
N TRP A 79 -7.39 13.59 -7.58
CA TRP A 79 -7.11 14.25 -6.32
C TRP A 79 -5.99 13.53 -5.57
N ILE A 80 -6.02 12.21 -5.59
CA ILE A 80 -5.01 11.41 -4.89
C ILE A 80 -3.62 11.63 -5.50
N VAL A 81 -3.53 11.65 -6.83
CA VAL A 81 -2.26 11.87 -7.50
C VAL A 81 -1.69 13.23 -7.12
N GLU A 82 -2.55 14.25 -7.11
CA GLU A 82 -2.12 15.59 -6.74
C GLU A 82 -1.69 15.67 -5.28
N ASP A 83 -2.38 14.95 -4.41
CA ASP A 83 -2.03 14.92 -3.00
C ASP A 83 -0.66 14.27 -2.79
N ILE A 84 -0.39 13.20 -3.52
CA ILE A 84 0.91 12.55 -3.46
C ILE A 84 2.01 13.51 -3.91
N ASP A 85 1.77 14.23 -5.02
CA ASP A 85 2.74 15.20 -5.50
C ASP A 85 3.01 16.28 -4.47
N ASP A 86 1.97 16.78 -3.83
CA ASP A 86 2.12 17.78 -2.79
C ASP A 86 2.91 17.25 -1.61
N TYR A 87 2.61 16.02 -1.22
CA TYR A 87 3.31 15.42 -0.10
C TYR A 87 4.81 15.29 -0.39
N ILE A 88 5.14 14.82 -1.59
CA ILE A 88 6.54 14.66 -1.98
C ILE A 88 7.23 16.01 -2.04
N ARG A 89 6.57 17.00 -2.63
CA ARG A 89 7.13 18.33 -2.76
C ARG A 89 7.43 18.93 -1.39
N ASN A 90 6.52 18.76 -0.46
CA ASN A 90 6.70 19.29 0.90
C ASN A 90 7.84 18.58 1.61
N ARG A 91 7.98 17.27 1.40
CA ARG A 91 9.07 16.54 2.03
C ARG A 91 10.42 16.93 1.44
N LYS A 92 10.47 17.16 0.14
CA LYS A 92 11.69 17.63 -0.49
C LYS A 92 12.12 18.97 0.10
N GLY A 93 11.17 19.89 0.22
CA GLY A 93 11.46 21.19 0.78
C GLY A 93 11.95 21.10 2.21
N ALA A 94 11.39 20.18 2.98
CA ALA A 94 11.76 20.02 4.38
C ALA A 94 13.18 19.48 4.52
N THR A 95 13.64 18.70 3.55
CA THR A 95 14.96 18.08 3.64
C THR A 95 16.05 18.91 2.98
N GLU A 96 15.66 19.91 2.26
CA GLU A 96 16.61 20.81 1.62
C GLU A 96 16.90 22.02 2.48
#